data_6e6c03f7b05481189dc82e8c0f277353
#
_entry.id   6e6c03f7b05481189dc82e8c0f277353
#
_cell.length_a   1.000
_cell.length_b   1.000
_cell.length_c   1.000
_cell.angle_alpha   90.00
_cell.angle_beta   90.00
_cell.angle_gamma   90.00
#
_symmetry.space_group_name_H-M   'P 1'
#
loop_
_entity.id
_entity.type
_entity.pdbx_description
1 polymer ?
#
loop_
_entity_poly.entity_id
_entity_poly.type
_entity_poly.pdbx_seq_one_letter_code
_entity_poly.pdbx_strand_id
1 'polypeptide(L)'
;VVNPSVDYNPKTKEYMLFFKGNIYEPSWKGVHGVATGPTPMGPFTAREEFIFDVRMPDGTLASTEDPYVWFSTKYNCFFAVVKDFTGTVAKSEKKVLAILKSEDGIKWEITSEPLFMKREITLENGQTIHLDRLERPQLLLSEDGTPLYLYCAAAVDNVNPKTDGSSFNIQIPLAVTPAN
;
A
#
# COMPACT_ATOMS: atom_id res chain seq x y z
N VAL A 1 0.82 16.71 2.94
CA VAL A 1 -0.04 15.54 2.88
C VAL A 1 -0.24 15.17 1.42
N VAL A 2 0.00 13.92 1.08
CA VAL A 2 -0.08 13.37 -0.29
C VAL A 2 -0.57 11.91 -0.27
N ASN A 3 -0.75 11.32 -1.44
CA ASN A 3 -1.07 9.91 -1.65
C ASN A 3 -2.31 9.47 -0.83
N PRO A 4 -3.48 10.06 -1.11
CA PRO A 4 -4.71 9.71 -0.38
C PRO A 4 -5.26 8.36 -0.82
N SER A 5 -5.87 7.65 0.13
CA SER A 5 -6.74 6.50 -0.10
C SER A 5 -7.98 6.67 0.76
N VAL A 6 -9.15 6.38 0.22
CA VAL A 6 -10.42 6.53 0.97
C VAL A 6 -11.15 5.21 0.91
N ASP A 7 -11.68 4.78 2.06
CA ASP A 7 -12.60 3.66 2.12
C ASP A 7 -13.68 3.88 3.18
N TYR A 8 -14.73 3.09 3.12
CA TYR A 8 -15.84 3.13 4.06
C TYR A 8 -15.67 2.05 5.13
N ASN A 9 -15.79 2.45 6.40
CA ASN A 9 -15.79 1.51 7.51
C ASN A 9 -17.23 1.10 7.83
N PRO A 10 -17.67 -0.10 7.47
CA PRO A 10 -19.05 -0.54 7.72
C PRO A 10 -19.35 -0.78 9.20
N LYS A 11 -18.32 -0.95 10.05
CA LYS A 11 -18.47 -1.17 11.49
C LYS A 11 -18.80 0.14 12.22
N THR A 12 -18.15 1.26 11.83
CA THR A 12 -18.40 2.59 12.45
C THR A 12 -19.35 3.45 11.62
N LYS A 13 -19.61 3.06 10.37
CA LYS A 13 -20.41 3.82 9.38
C LYS A 13 -19.79 5.17 9.04
N GLU A 14 -18.46 5.24 9.00
CA GLU A 14 -17.69 6.43 8.68
C GLU A 14 -16.82 6.19 7.45
N TYR A 15 -16.50 7.25 6.73
CA TYR A 15 -15.45 7.26 5.71
C TYR A 15 -14.11 7.49 6.36
N MET A 16 -13.12 6.75 5.92
CA MET A 16 -11.74 6.81 6.40
C MET A 16 -10.85 7.34 5.28
N LEU A 17 -10.21 8.48 5.50
CA LEU A 17 -9.24 9.09 4.60
C LEU A 17 -7.84 8.78 5.13
N PHE A 18 -7.14 7.93 4.43
CA PHE A 18 -5.75 7.59 4.68
C PHE A 18 -4.85 8.52 3.87
N PHE A 19 -3.78 8.99 4.47
CA PHE A 19 -2.88 9.94 3.81
C PHE A 19 -1.44 9.77 4.27
N LYS A 20 -0.50 10.18 3.40
CA LYS A 20 0.92 10.19 3.70
C LYS A 20 1.35 11.57 4.17
N GLY A 21 2.17 11.60 5.21
CA GLY A 21 3.00 12.70 5.63
C GLY A 21 4.48 12.39 5.43
N ASN A 22 5.33 13.36 5.75
CA ASN A 22 6.78 13.19 5.68
C ASN A 22 7.42 13.70 6.96
N ILE A 23 8.35 12.92 7.50
CA ILE A 23 9.32 13.36 8.50
C ILE A 23 10.65 13.57 7.76
N TYR A 24 11.29 14.72 7.98
CA TYR A 24 12.53 15.08 7.26
C TYR A 24 13.78 14.95 8.14
N GLU A 25 13.63 15.00 9.47
CA GLU A 25 14.74 14.93 10.40
C GLU A 25 14.70 13.65 11.26
N PRO A 26 15.82 12.99 11.54
CA PRO A 26 17.17 13.23 11.01
C PRO A 26 17.37 12.75 9.56
N SER A 27 16.40 12.04 9.03
CA SER A 27 16.37 11.58 7.63
C SER A 27 14.93 11.48 7.15
N TRP A 28 14.73 11.60 5.84
CA TRP A 28 13.42 11.49 5.24
C TRP A 28 12.76 10.14 5.53
N LYS A 29 11.49 10.18 5.95
CA LYS A 29 10.62 9.01 6.14
C LYS A 29 9.20 9.34 5.71
N GLY A 30 8.59 8.43 4.93
CA GLY A 30 7.16 8.44 4.70
C GLY A 30 6.44 7.86 5.92
N VAL A 31 5.45 8.59 6.43
CA VAL A 31 4.59 8.20 7.55
C VAL A 31 3.14 8.37 7.13
N HIS A 32 2.23 7.69 7.80
CA HIS A 32 0.82 7.72 7.42
C HIS A 32 -0.07 8.10 8.59
N GLY A 33 -1.13 8.81 8.27
CA GLY A 33 -2.21 9.13 9.19
C GLY A 33 -3.56 8.70 8.63
N VAL A 34 -4.58 8.77 9.45
CA VAL A 34 -5.97 8.55 9.09
C VAL A 34 -6.86 9.64 9.66
N ALA A 35 -7.85 10.05 8.88
CA ALA A 35 -8.92 10.92 9.32
C ALA A 35 -10.26 10.25 9.06
N THR A 36 -11.26 10.47 9.93
CA THR A 36 -12.60 9.91 9.77
C THR A 36 -13.63 11.01 9.56
N GLY A 37 -14.69 10.70 8.83
CA GLY A 37 -15.77 11.64 8.54
C GLY A 37 -17.07 10.95 8.20
N PRO A 38 -18.22 11.64 8.39
CA PRO A 38 -19.55 11.06 8.21
C PRO A 38 -19.95 10.90 6.75
N THR A 39 -19.30 11.61 5.84
CA THR A 39 -19.58 11.57 4.40
C THR A 39 -18.27 11.50 3.60
N PRO A 40 -18.30 11.06 2.32
CA PRO A 40 -17.09 11.04 1.48
C PRO A 40 -16.53 12.45 1.20
N MET A 41 -17.31 13.50 1.47
CA MET A 41 -16.89 14.89 1.36
C MET A 41 -16.42 15.46 2.72
N GLY A 42 -16.47 14.68 3.79
CA GLY A 42 -16.15 15.10 5.14
C GLY A 42 -17.32 15.78 5.87
N PRO A 43 -17.04 16.66 6.85
CA PRO A 43 -15.69 17.04 7.29
C PRO A 43 -14.92 15.85 7.87
N PHE A 44 -13.61 15.81 7.62
CA PHE A 44 -12.73 14.79 8.17
C PHE A 44 -12.00 15.29 9.41
N THR A 45 -11.95 14.47 10.46
CA THR A 45 -11.17 14.73 11.67
C THR A 45 -9.97 13.79 11.69
N ALA A 46 -8.78 14.35 11.63
CA ALA A 46 -7.53 13.59 11.67
C ALA A 46 -7.25 13.05 13.08
N ARG A 47 -6.70 11.86 13.16
CA ARG A 47 -6.14 11.30 14.39
C ARG A 47 -4.70 11.79 14.57
N GLU A 48 -4.26 11.85 15.80
CA GLU A 48 -2.91 12.32 16.15
C GLU A 48 -1.84 11.24 15.92
N GLU A 49 -2.22 9.96 16.09
CA GLU A 49 -1.31 8.85 15.98
C GLU A 49 -1.01 8.48 14.53
N PHE A 50 0.23 8.05 14.26
CA PHE A 50 0.58 7.43 12.99
C PHE A 50 -0.04 6.04 12.88
N ILE A 51 -0.49 5.70 11.67
CA ILE A 51 -0.81 4.33 11.29
C ILE A 51 0.41 3.67 10.61
N PHE A 52 0.37 2.36 10.41
CA PHE A 52 1.51 1.56 9.90
C PHE A 52 2.78 1.73 10.77
N ASP A 53 2.61 1.77 12.11
CA ASP A 53 3.70 1.92 13.08
C ASP A 53 4.54 0.64 13.18
N VAL A 54 5.27 0.34 12.11
CA VAL A 54 6.22 -0.78 12.06
C VAL A 54 7.62 -0.26 12.40
N ARG A 55 8.28 -0.89 13.37
CA ARG A 55 9.62 -0.48 13.83
C ARG A 55 10.71 -1.32 13.21
N MET A 56 11.80 -0.64 12.82
CA MET A 56 13.05 -1.27 12.42
C MET A 56 13.82 -1.77 13.65
N PRO A 57 14.84 -2.62 13.51
CA PRO A 57 15.63 -3.13 14.64
C PRO A 57 16.27 -2.06 15.51
N ASP A 58 16.56 -0.89 14.96
CA ASP A 58 17.11 0.27 15.67
C ASP A 58 16.03 1.10 16.41
N GLY A 59 14.76 0.64 16.39
CA GLY A 59 13.62 1.31 17.02
C GLY A 59 13.03 2.46 16.20
N THR A 60 13.63 2.82 15.07
CA THR A 60 13.09 3.87 14.20
C THR A 60 11.91 3.36 13.37
N LEU A 61 11.02 4.26 12.96
CA LEU A 61 9.85 3.94 12.14
C LEU A 61 10.28 3.48 10.74
N ALA A 62 9.72 2.38 10.26
CA ALA A 62 9.86 1.96 8.86
C ALA A 62 9.21 3.00 7.95
N SER A 63 9.82 3.22 6.77
CA SER A 63 9.29 4.17 5.79
C SER A 63 8.45 3.46 4.75
N THR A 64 7.19 3.89 4.63
CA THR A 64 6.24 3.38 3.62
C THR A 64 5.66 4.51 2.78
N GLU A 65 5.10 4.18 1.61
CA GLU A 65 4.50 5.14 0.68
C GLU A 65 3.32 4.52 -0.06
N ASP A 66 2.53 5.38 -0.72
CA ASP A 66 1.47 5.00 -1.67
C ASP A 66 0.46 3.97 -1.10
N PRO A 67 -0.23 4.22 0.02
CA PRO A 67 -1.17 3.27 0.57
C PRO A 67 -2.39 3.12 -0.35
N TYR A 68 -2.75 1.88 -0.66
CA TYR A 68 -4.09 1.52 -1.13
C TYR A 68 -4.77 0.72 -0.03
N VAL A 69 -5.85 1.24 0.51
CA VAL A 69 -6.58 0.65 1.64
C VAL A 69 -7.96 0.22 1.20
N TRP A 70 -8.41 -0.96 1.65
CA TRP A 70 -9.78 -1.43 1.41
C TRP A 70 -10.31 -2.29 2.56
N PHE A 71 -11.63 -2.30 2.71
CA PHE A 71 -12.33 -3.21 3.61
C PHE A 71 -12.69 -4.50 2.86
N SER A 72 -12.32 -5.65 3.40
CA SER A 72 -12.75 -6.94 2.88
C SER A 72 -13.93 -7.46 3.69
N THR A 73 -15.07 -7.64 3.03
CA THR A 73 -16.25 -8.25 3.64
C THR A 73 -16.03 -9.74 3.93
N LYS A 74 -15.20 -10.40 3.10
CA LYS A 74 -14.81 -11.79 3.29
C LYS A 74 -14.10 -12.05 4.62
N TYR A 75 -13.17 -11.16 4.98
CA TYR A 75 -12.38 -11.28 6.21
C TYR A 75 -12.86 -10.36 7.33
N ASN A 76 -13.85 -9.51 7.05
CA ASN A 76 -14.41 -8.54 7.98
C ASN A 76 -13.33 -7.62 8.61
N CYS A 77 -12.34 -7.24 7.82
CA CYS A 77 -11.23 -6.38 8.25
C CYS A 77 -10.68 -5.55 7.08
N PHE A 78 -9.86 -4.55 7.41
CA PHE A 78 -9.13 -3.76 6.44
C PHE A 78 -7.82 -4.44 6.04
N PHE A 79 -7.45 -4.22 4.79
CA PHE A 79 -6.12 -4.48 4.27
C PHE A 79 -5.53 -3.20 3.68
N ALA A 80 -4.21 -3.13 3.65
CA ALA A 80 -3.47 -2.07 2.98
C ALA A 80 -2.30 -2.65 2.19
N VAL A 81 -2.18 -2.26 0.94
CA VAL A 81 -0.94 -2.45 0.16
C VAL A 81 -0.17 -1.14 0.19
N VAL A 82 1.10 -1.22 0.55
CA VAL A 82 2.01 -0.07 0.65
C VAL A 82 3.33 -0.38 -0.04
N LYS A 83 4.00 0.64 -0.56
CA LYS A 83 5.41 0.53 -0.96
C LYS A 83 6.28 0.57 0.29
N ASP A 84 7.08 -0.45 0.52
CA ASP A 84 8.01 -0.56 1.64
C ASP A 84 9.43 -0.17 1.22
N PHE A 85 9.90 1.01 1.65
CA PHE A 85 11.25 1.49 1.33
C PHE A 85 12.35 0.73 2.07
N THR A 86 12.03 0.15 3.21
CA THR A 86 13.01 -0.43 4.13
C THR A 86 13.18 -1.94 3.96
N GLY A 87 12.16 -2.62 3.43
CA GLY A 87 12.05 -4.08 3.42
C GLY A 87 11.59 -4.67 4.75
N THR A 88 11.37 -3.83 5.77
CA THR A 88 11.02 -4.26 7.12
C THR A 88 9.59 -4.77 7.22
N VAL A 89 8.66 -4.08 6.56
CA VAL A 89 7.23 -4.45 6.54
C VAL A 89 7.03 -5.73 5.75
N ALA A 90 7.60 -5.80 4.56
CA ALA A 90 7.51 -6.97 3.67
C ALA A 90 8.36 -8.16 4.11
N LYS A 91 9.27 -7.97 5.08
CA LYS A 91 10.31 -8.96 5.46
C LYS A 91 11.06 -9.48 4.23
N SER A 92 11.42 -8.57 3.33
CA SER A 92 11.99 -8.86 2.01
C SER A 92 12.98 -7.77 1.58
N GLU A 93 13.27 -7.69 0.28
CA GLU A 93 14.08 -6.61 -0.27
C GLU A 93 13.39 -5.24 -0.13
N LYS A 94 14.17 -4.18 -0.27
CA LYS A 94 13.67 -2.80 -0.24
C LYS A 94 12.85 -2.45 -1.47
N LYS A 95 11.92 -1.51 -1.32
CA LYS A 95 11.10 -0.92 -2.39
C LYS A 95 10.13 -1.89 -3.07
N VAL A 96 9.73 -2.95 -2.37
CA VAL A 96 8.67 -3.87 -2.79
C VAL A 96 7.30 -3.41 -2.29
N LEU A 97 6.24 -4.08 -2.71
CA LEU A 97 4.92 -3.89 -2.13
C LEU A 97 4.71 -4.85 -0.96
N ALA A 98 4.25 -4.31 0.15
CA ALA A 98 3.91 -5.05 1.36
C ALA A 98 2.41 -4.97 1.63
N ILE A 99 1.88 -5.99 2.35
CA ILE A 99 0.48 -6.02 2.78
C ILE A 99 0.39 -6.05 4.30
N LEU A 100 -0.49 -5.18 4.83
CA LEU A 100 -0.84 -5.12 6.24
C LEU A 100 -2.35 -5.38 6.40
N LYS A 101 -2.78 -5.70 7.63
CA LYS A 101 -4.19 -5.85 7.99
C LYS A 101 -4.54 -5.02 9.23
N SER A 102 -5.83 -4.71 9.38
CA SER A 102 -6.36 -3.99 10.53
C SER A 102 -7.82 -4.33 10.76
N GLU A 103 -8.22 -4.53 12.02
CA GLU A 103 -9.61 -4.75 12.40
C GLU A 103 -10.46 -3.47 12.34
N ASP A 104 -9.84 -2.32 12.52
CA ASP A 104 -10.51 -1.02 12.70
C ASP A 104 -10.06 0.06 11.70
N GLY A 105 -9.03 -0.20 10.89
CA GLY A 105 -8.41 0.77 9.98
C GLY A 105 -7.45 1.74 10.68
N ILE A 106 -7.20 1.58 11.97
CA ILE A 106 -6.39 2.47 12.80
C ILE A 106 -5.14 1.73 13.30
N LYS A 107 -5.34 0.58 13.94
CA LYS A 107 -4.27 -0.28 14.43
C LYS A 107 -3.94 -1.33 13.38
N TRP A 108 -2.71 -1.29 12.87
CA TRP A 108 -2.29 -2.12 11.76
C TRP A 108 -1.25 -3.16 12.20
N GLU A 109 -1.36 -4.35 11.64
CA GLU A 109 -0.47 -5.47 11.88
C GLU A 109 0.16 -5.96 10.58
N ILE A 110 1.39 -6.44 10.67
CA ILE A 110 2.03 -7.16 9.57
C ILE A 110 1.34 -8.52 9.42
N THR A 111 0.94 -8.87 8.20
CA THR A 111 0.34 -10.18 7.91
C THR A 111 1.38 -11.31 8.06
N SER A 112 0.93 -12.56 8.12
CA SER A 112 1.83 -13.73 8.16
C SER A 112 2.71 -13.81 6.91
N GLU A 113 2.17 -13.44 5.75
CA GLU A 113 2.87 -13.34 4.47
C GLU A 113 2.82 -11.89 3.98
N PRO A 114 3.73 -11.03 4.46
CA PRO A 114 3.62 -9.59 4.24
C PRO A 114 4.16 -9.11 2.89
N LEU A 115 4.86 -9.95 2.15
CA LEU A 115 5.32 -9.61 0.79
C LEU A 115 4.16 -9.72 -0.18
N PHE A 116 3.65 -8.58 -0.65
CA PHE A 116 2.57 -8.56 -1.63
C PHE A 116 3.07 -8.76 -3.06
N MET A 117 4.12 -8.00 -3.47
CA MET A 117 4.68 -8.08 -4.82
C MET A 117 6.15 -7.67 -4.81
N LYS A 118 6.99 -8.49 -5.45
CA LYS A 118 8.39 -8.15 -5.76
C LYS A 118 8.46 -7.19 -6.95
N ARG A 119 9.64 -6.60 -7.15
CA ARG A 119 9.93 -5.80 -8.36
C ARG A 119 10.34 -6.64 -9.57
N GLU A 120 10.19 -7.94 -9.49
CA GLU A 120 10.42 -8.87 -10.59
C GLU A 120 9.07 -9.38 -11.09
N ILE A 121 8.82 -9.22 -12.38
CA ILE A 121 7.56 -9.62 -13.00
C ILE A 121 7.84 -10.44 -14.28
N THR A 122 6.94 -11.37 -14.57
CA THR A 122 6.96 -12.13 -15.82
C THR A 122 5.92 -11.57 -16.77
N LEU A 123 6.35 -11.16 -17.95
CA LEU A 123 5.48 -10.64 -19.00
C LEU A 123 4.74 -11.79 -19.71
N GLU A 124 3.68 -11.47 -20.47
CA GLU A 124 2.87 -12.45 -21.22
C GLU A 124 3.70 -13.29 -22.21
N ASN A 125 4.80 -12.74 -22.73
CA ASN A 125 5.72 -13.46 -23.62
C ASN A 125 6.67 -14.41 -22.88
N GLY A 126 6.55 -14.54 -21.55
CA GLY A 126 7.39 -15.38 -20.70
C GLY A 126 8.72 -14.74 -20.28
N GLN A 127 9.01 -13.52 -20.71
CA GLN A 127 10.22 -12.81 -20.30
C GLN A 127 10.05 -12.28 -18.88
N THR A 128 11.02 -12.54 -18.00
CA THR A 128 11.10 -11.93 -16.67
C THR A 128 11.92 -10.65 -16.75
N ILE A 129 11.37 -9.56 -16.20
CA ILE A 129 12.03 -8.26 -16.11
C ILE A 129 12.10 -7.82 -14.66
N HIS A 130 13.17 -7.11 -14.32
CA HIS A 130 13.31 -6.45 -13.02
C HIS A 130 12.93 -4.98 -13.14
N LEU A 131 12.02 -4.54 -12.27
CA LEU A 131 11.56 -3.16 -12.21
C LEU A 131 12.45 -2.36 -11.24
N ASP A 132 12.93 -1.21 -11.65
CA ASP A 132 13.58 -0.26 -10.75
C ASP A 132 12.54 0.38 -9.80
N ARG A 133 11.34 0.61 -10.32
CA ARG A 133 10.20 1.17 -9.57
C ARG A 133 8.93 0.37 -9.79
N LEU A 134 8.22 0.17 -8.69
CA LEU A 134 6.85 -0.35 -8.64
C LEU A 134 6.12 0.48 -7.57
N GLU A 135 5.24 1.37 -8.01
CA GLU A 135 4.70 2.44 -7.18
C GLU A 135 3.19 2.62 -7.41
N ARG A 136 2.53 3.27 -6.45
CA ARG A 136 1.13 3.69 -6.55
C ARG A 136 0.19 2.51 -6.84
N PRO A 137 0.21 1.47 -5.99
CA PRO A 137 -0.65 0.31 -6.19
C PRO A 137 -2.12 0.74 -6.16
N GLN A 138 -2.89 0.16 -7.08
CA GLN A 138 -4.35 0.22 -7.10
C GLN A 138 -4.85 -1.19 -7.36
N LEU A 139 -5.95 -1.59 -6.74
CA LEU A 139 -6.50 -2.93 -6.90
C LEU A 139 -7.88 -2.87 -7.55
N LEU A 140 -8.12 -3.77 -8.50
CA LEU A 140 -9.47 -4.17 -8.83
C LEU A 140 -9.87 -5.28 -7.86
N LEU A 141 -10.95 -5.08 -7.14
CA LEU A 141 -11.47 -6.00 -6.15
C LEU A 141 -12.76 -6.68 -6.65
N SER A 142 -12.99 -7.92 -6.19
CA SER A 142 -14.31 -8.54 -6.25
C SER A 142 -15.26 -7.90 -5.22
N GLU A 143 -16.52 -8.30 -5.23
CA GLU A 143 -17.55 -7.80 -4.30
C GLU A 143 -17.22 -8.11 -2.82
N ASP A 144 -16.48 -9.18 -2.56
CA ASP A 144 -16.08 -9.57 -1.21
C ASP A 144 -14.75 -8.94 -0.74
N GLY A 145 -14.14 -8.09 -1.60
CA GLY A 145 -12.87 -7.43 -1.33
C GLY A 145 -11.65 -8.31 -1.61
N THR A 146 -11.79 -9.39 -2.41
CA THR A 146 -10.65 -10.18 -2.88
C THR A 146 -9.95 -9.46 -4.04
N PRO A 147 -8.63 -9.20 -3.97
CA PRO A 147 -7.89 -8.60 -5.07
C PRO A 147 -7.84 -9.49 -6.32
N LEU A 148 -8.25 -8.94 -7.48
CA LEU A 148 -8.26 -9.63 -8.78
C LEU A 148 -7.10 -9.19 -9.67
N TYR A 149 -6.82 -7.89 -9.67
CA TYR A 149 -5.76 -7.28 -10.47
C TYR A 149 -5.05 -6.20 -9.67
N LEU A 150 -3.74 -6.11 -9.87
CA LEU A 150 -2.91 -5.00 -9.40
C LEU A 150 -2.57 -4.09 -10.57
N TYR A 151 -2.76 -2.79 -10.38
CA TYR A 151 -2.31 -1.72 -11.27
C TYR A 151 -1.22 -0.92 -10.57
N CYS A 152 -0.13 -0.64 -11.26
CA CYS A 152 0.97 0.15 -10.72
C CYS A 152 1.57 1.08 -11.76
N ALA A 153 2.20 2.14 -11.30
CA ALA A 153 3.21 2.85 -12.06
C ALA A 153 4.54 2.08 -11.92
N ALA A 154 5.21 1.85 -13.03
CA ALA A 154 6.44 1.08 -13.09
C ALA A 154 7.51 1.79 -13.92
N ALA A 155 8.78 1.49 -13.65
CA ALA A 155 9.90 1.87 -14.49
C ALA A 155 10.92 0.73 -14.53
N VAL A 156 11.54 0.52 -15.69
CA VAL A 156 12.71 -0.33 -15.87
C VAL A 156 13.94 0.57 -15.95
N ASP A 157 15.06 0.04 -15.48
CA ASP A 157 16.35 0.74 -15.42
C ASP A 157 16.35 1.98 -14.53
N ASN A 158 17.50 2.32 -14.01
CA ASN A 158 17.71 3.44 -13.08
C ASN A 158 17.60 4.80 -13.78
N VAL A 159 16.59 4.93 -14.61
CA VAL A 159 16.39 6.04 -15.52
C VAL A 159 15.81 7.20 -14.74
N ASN A 160 16.29 8.40 -14.99
CA ASN A 160 15.74 9.60 -14.39
C ASN A 160 14.35 9.88 -15.01
N PRO A 161 13.23 9.62 -14.30
CA PRO A 161 11.89 9.76 -14.88
C PRO A 161 11.55 11.19 -15.29
N LYS A 162 12.42 12.16 -14.97
CA LYS A 162 12.27 13.56 -15.40
C LYS A 162 12.81 13.82 -16.81
N THR A 163 13.59 12.90 -17.37
CA THR A 163 14.33 13.16 -18.60
C THR A 163 14.04 12.21 -19.76
N ASP A 164 13.48 11.02 -19.54
CA ASP A 164 13.39 10.02 -20.61
C ASP A 164 12.02 9.36 -20.81
N GLY A 165 11.05 9.59 -19.94
CA GLY A 165 9.70 9.05 -20.11
C GLY A 165 9.59 7.52 -20.05
N SER A 166 10.56 6.83 -19.47
CA SER A 166 10.58 5.36 -19.37
C SER A 166 9.64 4.76 -18.32
N SER A 167 8.79 5.56 -17.70
CA SER A 167 7.74 5.10 -16.82
C SER A 167 6.50 4.69 -17.60
N PHE A 168 5.85 3.62 -17.15
CA PHE A 168 4.65 3.06 -17.75
C PHE A 168 3.69 2.53 -16.68
N ASN A 169 2.44 2.26 -17.07
CA ASN A 169 1.50 1.57 -16.22
C ASN A 169 1.51 0.08 -16.52
N ILE A 170 1.40 -0.74 -15.48
CA ILE A 170 1.26 -2.19 -15.63
C ILE A 170 -0.02 -2.67 -14.98
N GLN A 171 -0.54 -3.76 -15.53
CA GLN A 171 -1.64 -4.55 -15.00
C GLN A 171 -1.14 -5.96 -14.75
N ILE A 172 -1.31 -6.44 -13.52
CA ILE A 172 -0.87 -7.76 -13.10
C ILE A 172 -2.08 -8.54 -12.60
N PRO A 173 -2.47 -9.65 -13.25
CA PRO A 173 -3.49 -10.53 -12.70
C PRO A 173 -2.98 -11.18 -11.42
N LEU A 174 -3.78 -11.15 -10.37
CA LEU A 174 -3.47 -11.79 -9.11
C LEU A 174 -4.12 -13.18 -9.08
N ALA A 175 -3.35 -14.18 -8.65
CA ALA A 175 -3.88 -15.53 -8.51
C ALA A 175 -4.94 -15.54 -7.39
N VAL A 176 -6.19 -15.70 -7.77
CA VAL A 176 -7.25 -16.01 -6.81
C VAL A 176 -7.11 -17.49 -6.49
N THR A 177 -6.52 -17.81 -5.33
CA THR A 177 -6.58 -19.20 -4.84
C THR A 177 -8.05 -19.53 -4.58
N PRO A 178 -8.63 -20.54 -5.26
CA PRO A 178 -9.99 -20.96 -4.93
C PRO A 178 -10.06 -21.27 -3.44
N ALA A 179 -11.06 -20.74 -2.76
CA ALA A 179 -11.35 -21.15 -1.40
C ALA A 179 -11.72 -22.66 -1.46
N ASN A 180 -10.88 -23.48 -0.82
CA ASN A 180 -11.20 -24.90 -0.59
C ASN A 180 -12.31 -25.01 0.45
#